data_875cf7b2fc9986fe1cde4cc767fee661
#
_entry.id   875cf7b2fc9986fe1cde4cc767fee661
#
_cell.length_a   1.000
_cell.length_b   1.000
_cell.length_c   1.000
_cell.angle_alpha   90.00
_cell.angle_beta   90.00
_cell.angle_gamma   90.00
#
_symmetry.space_group_name_H-M   'P 1'
#
loop_
_entity.id
_entity.type
_entity.pdbx_description
1 polymer ?
#
loop_
_entity_poly.entity_id
_entity_poly.type
_entity_poly.pdbx_seq_one_letter_code
_entity_poly.pdbx_strand_id
1 'polypeptide(L)'
;MSRYPAAIDSALVGTYPAHTKSGGGYFYDDVLEFRVWCRPWQGAPDEFDGEIYYYAFATYEQAKAFSDVTAGSEQPLVLVRQREWIDEPVSNQFIHKRGERLTEWLVEWLLDGKREEQSIELFMRQGGGL
;
A
#
# COMPACT_ATOMS: atom_id res chain seq x y z
N MET A 1 5.89 -18.85 7.10
CA MET A 1 4.53 -18.31 7.03
C MET A 1 4.58 -16.79 7.01
N SER A 2 3.82 -16.18 6.12
CA SER A 2 3.84 -14.72 5.98
C SER A 2 3.10 -14.03 7.11
N ARG A 3 3.68 -12.92 7.61
CA ARG A 3 2.97 -12.03 8.56
C ARG A 3 1.96 -11.13 7.84
N TYR A 4 2.05 -11.03 6.53
CA TYR A 4 1.22 -10.13 5.74
C TYR A 4 0.36 -10.89 4.76
N PRO A 5 -0.87 -10.45 4.50
CA PRO A 5 -1.72 -11.12 3.53
C PRO A 5 -1.15 -10.98 2.12
N ALA A 6 -1.38 -12.01 1.30
CA ALA A 6 -0.99 -11.99 -0.10
C ALA A 6 -1.98 -11.15 -0.90
N ALA A 7 -1.60 -10.83 -2.15
CA ALA A 7 -2.50 -10.18 -3.10
C ALA A 7 -3.81 -10.96 -3.21
N ILE A 8 -4.92 -10.23 -3.22
CA ILE A 8 -6.24 -10.86 -3.29
C ILE A 8 -6.47 -11.60 -4.60
N ASP A 9 -5.82 -11.13 -5.68
CA ASP A 9 -5.89 -11.79 -6.98
C ASP A 9 -4.51 -11.70 -7.65
N SER A 10 -3.77 -12.80 -7.60
CA SER A 10 -2.42 -12.84 -8.15
C SER A 10 -2.39 -12.62 -9.66
N ALA A 11 -3.48 -12.90 -10.36
CA ALA A 11 -3.55 -12.71 -11.81
C ALA A 11 -3.57 -11.22 -12.18
N LEU A 12 -3.95 -10.34 -11.28
CA LEU A 12 -4.00 -8.91 -11.52
C LEU A 12 -2.74 -8.17 -11.10
N VAL A 13 -1.79 -8.85 -10.43
CA VAL A 13 -0.53 -8.24 -10.01
C VAL A 13 0.20 -7.68 -11.24
N GLY A 14 0.64 -6.42 -11.15
CA GLY A 14 1.32 -5.75 -12.25
C GLY A 14 0.40 -5.05 -13.23
N THR A 15 -0.93 -5.13 -13.03
CA THR A 15 -1.89 -4.48 -13.94
C THR A 15 -2.43 -3.15 -13.41
N TYR A 16 -2.11 -2.81 -12.16
CA TYR A 16 -2.64 -1.60 -11.52
C TYR A 16 -1.84 -0.36 -11.92
N PRO A 17 -2.46 0.84 -11.83
CA PRO A 17 -1.76 2.08 -12.18
C PRO A 17 -0.53 2.31 -11.30
N ALA A 18 0.53 2.87 -11.90
CA ALA A 18 1.72 3.24 -11.15
C ALA A 18 1.46 4.40 -10.20
N HIS A 19 0.70 5.39 -10.67
CA HIS A 19 0.38 6.57 -9.86
C HIS A 19 -0.94 6.35 -9.14
N THR A 20 -0.91 6.45 -7.82
CA THR A 20 -2.07 6.20 -6.98
C THR A 20 -2.23 7.34 -5.98
N LYS A 21 -3.35 7.34 -5.27
CA LYS A 21 -3.58 8.33 -4.22
C LYS A 21 -2.57 8.15 -3.09
N SER A 22 -2.32 9.21 -2.36
CA SER A 22 -1.47 9.18 -1.18
C SER A 22 -2.31 9.28 0.08
N GLY A 23 -1.70 8.91 1.20
CA GLY A 23 -2.36 8.95 2.50
C GLY A 23 -2.81 7.59 2.98
N GLY A 24 -2.80 7.39 4.29
CA GLY A 24 -3.11 6.09 4.89
C GLY A 24 -4.60 5.78 4.94
N GLY A 25 -5.41 6.73 5.42
CA GLY A 25 -6.86 6.53 5.56
C GLY A 25 -7.27 5.53 6.62
N TYR A 26 -6.34 5.02 7.41
CA TYR A 26 -6.47 4.14 8.58
C TYR A 26 -6.91 2.71 8.29
N PHE A 27 -7.70 2.48 7.24
CA PHE A 27 -8.26 1.15 6.97
C PHE A 27 -8.09 0.79 5.50
N TYR A 28 -7.91 -0.52 5.24
CA TYR A 28 -7.86 -1.05 3.88
C TYR A 28 -8.85 -2.21 3.75
N ASP A 29 -9.26 -2.47 2.52
CA ASP A 29 -10.17 -3.57 2.20
C ASP A 29 -9.45 -4.76 1.61
N ASP A 30 -8.60 -4.53 0.61
CA ASP A 30 -7.90 -5.60 -0.10
C ASP A 30 -6.43 -5.24 -0.30
N VAL A 31 -5.57 -6.25 -0.18
CA VAL A 31 -4.18 -6.15 -0.63
C VAL A 31 -4.16 -6.47 -2.11
N LEU A 32 -3.61 -5.58 -2.94
CA LEU A 32 -3.59 -5.76 -4.39
C LEU A 32 -2.26 -6.27 -4.90
N GLU A 33 -1.16 -5.69 -4.45
CA GLU A 33 0.19 -6.11 -4.83
C GLU A 33 1.21 -5.48 -3.91
N PHE A 34 2.42 -6.06 -3.88
CA PHE A 34 3.57 -5.47 -3.21
C PHE A 34 4.48 -4.90 -4.28
N ARG A 35 4.97 -3.68 -4.07
CA ARG A 35 5.77 -2.94 -5.04
C ARG A 35 7.16 -2.67 -4.52
N VAL A 36 8.16 -2.86 -5.38
CA VAL A 36 9.53 -2.46 -5.09
C VAL A 36 9.94 -1.42 -6.13
N TRP A 37 10.05 -0.17 -5.69
CA TRP A 37 10.48 0.93 -6.54
C TRP A 37 11.99 0.91 -6.71
N CYS A 38 12.45 1.11 -7.94
CA CYS A 38 13.85 1.04 -8.32
C CYS A 38 14.29 2.37 -8.91
N ARG A 39 15.44 2.87 -8.44
CA ARG A 39 15.99 4.17 -8.86
C ARG A 39 17.32 3.95 -9.55
N PRO A 40 17.41 4.18 -10.88
CA PRO A 40 18.67 3.99 -11.61
C PRO A 40 19.79 4.88 -11.09
N TRP A 41 19.47 6.12 -10.65
CA TRP A 41 20.48 7.04 -10.12
C TRP A 41 21.03 6.60 -8.75
N GLN A 42 20.46 5.60 -8.14
CA GLN A 42 20.92 5.01 -6.87
C GLN A 42 21.50 3.62 -7.06
N GLY A 43 21.69 3.20 -8.30
CA GLY A 43 22.36 1.94 -8.61
C GLY A 43 21.46 0.84 -9.17
N ALA A 44 20.16 1.08 -9.33
CA ALA A 44 19.29 0.11 -9.98
C ALA A 44 19.62 0.02 -11.47
N PRO A 45 19.39 -1.13 -12.12
CA PRO A 45 19.57 -1.22 -13.57
C PRO A 45 18.72 -0.17 -14.28
N ASP A 46 19.32 0.46 -15.31
CA ASP A 46 18.63 1.48 -16.10
C ASP A 46 17.83 0.80 -17.20
N GLU A 47 16.58 0.51 -16.92
CA GLU A 47 15.70 -0.22 -17.83
C GLU A 47 14.69 0.68 -18.54
N PHE A 48 14.53 1.91 -18.10
CA PHE A 48 13.51 2.83 -18.60
C PHE A 48 14.07 4.25 -18.79
N ASP A 49 15.22 4.36 -19.47
CA ASP A 49 15.83 5.63 -19.82
C ASP A 49 16.02 6.57 -18.62
N GLY A 50 16.53 6.03 -17.52
CA GLY A 50 16.81 6.79 -16.30
C GLY A 50 15.60 7.04 -15.42
N GLU A 51 14.42 6.63 -15.85
CA GLU A 51 13.19 6.82 -15.07
C GLU A 51 13.09 5.83 -13.92
N ILE A 52 12.45 6.27 -12.85
CA ILE A 52 12.08 5.38 -11.75
C ILE A 52 11.05 4.37 -12.25
N TYR A 53 11.16 3.15 -11.76
CA TYR A 53 10.22 2.09 -12.13
C TYR A 53 9.99 1.18 -10.92
N TYR A 54 9.00 0.29 -11.01
CA TYR A 54 8.76 -0.68 -9.96
C TYR A 54 8.45 -2.05 -10.54
N TYR A 55 8.69 -3.08 -9.72
CA TYR A 55 8.19 -4.42 -9.98
C TYR A 55 7.16 -4.78 -8.93
N ALA A 56 6.12 -5.50 -9.36
CA ALA A 56 5.01 -5.88 -8.50
C ALA A 56 5.04 -7.38 -8.21
N PHE A 57 4.66 -7.73 -6.98
CA PHE A 57 4.72 -9.10 -6.49
C PHE A 57 3.42 -9.44 -5.77
N ALA A 58 3.07 -10.72 -5.75
CA ALA A 58 1.86 -11.18 -5.07
C ALA A 58 2.04 -11.29 -3.56
N THR A 59 3.28 -11.47 -3.08
CA THR A 59 3.54 -11.62 -1.65
C THR A 59 4.64 -10.68 -1.19
N TYR A 60 4.60 -10.35 0.10
CA TYR A 60 5.67 -9.57 0.72
C TYR A 60 7.02 -10.27 0.60
N GLU A 61 7.06 -11.58 0.81
CA GLU A 61 8.31 -12.34 0.78
C GLU A 61 9.00 -12.26 -0.58
N GLN A 62 8.23 -12.32 -1.67
CA GLN A 62 8.77 -12.15 -3.01
C GLN A 62 9.35 -10.76 -3.21
N ALA A 63 8.61 -9.74 -2.78
CA ALA A 63 9.04 -8.35 -2.90
C ALA A 63 10.31 -8.11 -2.06
N LYS A 64 10.33 -8.60 -0.83
CA LYS A 64 11.47 -8.43 0.06
C LYS A 64 12.73 -9.12 -0.49
N ALA A 65 12.58 -10.34 -1.00
CA ALA A 65 13.71 -11.07 -1.59
C ALA A 65 14.29 -10.29 -2.79
N PHE A 66 13.44 -9.72 -3.63
CA PHE A 66 13.89 -8.92 -4.76
C PHE A 66 14.61 -7.65 -4.28
N SER A 67 14.02 -6.95 -3.32
CA SER A 67 14.59 -5.72 -2.78
C SER A 67 15.97 -5.96 -2.15
N ASP A 68 16.11 -7.06 -1.43
CA ASP A 68 17.37 -7.37 -0.74
C ASP A 68 18.54 -7.61 -1.68
N VAL A 69 18.28 -8.04 -2.91
CA VAL A 69 19.34 -8.36 -3.88
C VAL A 69 19.43 -7.35 -5.02
N THR A 70 18.67 -6.28 -4.99
CA THR A 70 18.63 -5.30 -6.08
C THR A 70 19.14 -3.95 -5.60
N ALA A 71 20.31 -3.55 -6.11
CA ALA A 71 20.88 -2.24 -5.81
C ALA A 71 19.93 -1.15 -6.28
N GLY A 72 19.85 -0.05 -5.52
CA GLY A 72 19.03 1.09 -5.89
C GLY A 72 17.52 0.89 -5.72
N SER A 73 17.11 -0.23 -5.13
CA SER A 73 15.71 -0.48 -4.85
C SER A 73 15.34 -0.01 -3.44
N GLU A 74 14.07 0.35 -3.27
CA GLU A 74 13.53 0.72 -1.97
C GLU A 74 12.98 -0.52 -1.25
N GLN A 75 12.62 -0.35 0.03
CA GLN A 75 11.89 -1.38 0.73
C GLN A 75 10.49 -1.54 0.11
N PRO A 76 9.91 -2.74 0.18
CA PRO A 76 8.59 -2.95 -0.42
C PRO A 76 7.53 -2.04 0.18
N LEU A 77 6.66 -1.56 -0.69
CA LEU A 77 5.39 -0.92 -0.33
C LEU A 77 4.27 -1.87 -0.71
N VAL A 78 3.07 -1.62 -0.22
CA VAL A 78 1.89 -2.40 -0.57
C VAL A 78 0.86 -1.49 -1.20
N LEU A 79 0.26 -1.94 -2.30
CA LEU A 79 -0.89 -1.25 -2.89
C LEU A 79 -2.15 -1.87 -2.31
N VAL A 80 -2.99 -1.04 -1.70
CA VAL A 80 -4.25 -1.49 -1.11
C VAL A 80 -5.42 -0.83 -1.80
N ARG A 81 -6.58 -1.52 -1.78
CA ARG A 81 -7.86 -0.95 -2.19
C ARG A 81 -8.61 -0.54 -0.94
N GLN A 82 -9.17 0.67 -0.99
CA GLN A 82 -10.02 1.19 0.08
C GLN A 82 -11.38 1.53 -0.51
N ARG A 83 -12.42 0.94 0.06
CA ARG A 83 -13.81 1.28 -0.28
C ARG A 83 -14.38 2.28 0.70
N GLU A 84 -13.82 2.31 1.90
CA GLU A 84 -14.11 3.30 2.92
C GLU A 84 -12.82 3.59 3.67
N TRP A 85 -12.60 4.85 4.01
CA TRP A 85 -11.41 5.26 4.73
C TRP A 85 -11.70 6.53 5.53
N ILE A 86 -10.73 6.90 6.36
CA ILE A 86 -10.81 8.14 7.14
C ILE A 86 -9.88 9.16 6.53
N ASP A 87 -10.41 10.32 6.21
CA ASP A 87 -9.62 11.46 5.76
C ASP A 87 -9.38 12.39 6.92
N GLU A 88 -8.19 12.96 6.99
CA GLU A 88 -7.80 13.89 8.04
C GLU A 88 -7.24 15.14 7.40
N PRO A 89 -8.12 16.01 6.84
CA PRO A 89 -7.65 17.21 6.13
C PRO A 89 -6.92 18.18 7.05
N VAL A 90 -7.29 18.21 8.31
CA VAL A 90 -6.62 19.00 9.34
C VAL A 90 -6.41 18.08 10.54
N SER A 91 -5.30 18.21 11.23
CA SER A 91 -4.98 17.37 12.38
C SER A 91 -6.15 17.27 13.35
N ASN A 92 -6.51 16.05 13.70
CA ASN A 92 -7.61 15.69 14.60
C ASN A 92 -9.02 15.99 14.09
N GLN A 93 -9.15 16.30 12.79
CA GLN A 93 -10.45 16.44 12.14
C GLN A 93 -10.64 15.29 11.17
N PHE A 94 -11.51 14.35 11.54
CA PHE A 94 -11.67 13.09 10.82
C PHE A 94 -12.96 13.09 10.02
N ILE A 95 -12.86 12.70 8.74
CA ILE A 95 -14.01 12.64 7.84
C ILE A 95 -14.07 11.22 7.27
N HIS A 96 -15.22 10.58 7.43
CA HIS A 96 -15.47 9.27 6.82
C HIS A 96 -15.74 9.46 5.33
N LYS A 97 -14.93 8.81 4.51
CA LYS A 97 -15.06 8.85 3.04
C LYS A 97 -15.47 7.49 2.52
N ARG A 98 -16.26 7.50 1.46
CA ARG A 98 -16.68 6.31 0.73
C ARG A 98 -16.34 6.45 -0.74
N GLY A 99 -16.16 5.33 -1.40
CA GLY A 99 -15.79 5.27 -2.80
C GLY A 99 -14.77 4.18 -2.99
N GLU A 100 -14.06 4.22 -4.10
CA GLU A 100 -12.99 3.26 -4.34
C GLU A 100 -11.73 4.02 -4.69
N ARG A 101 -10.67 3.76 -3.92
CA ARG A 101 -9.36 4.31 -4.26
C ARG A 101 -8.26 3.28 -4.03
N LEU A 102 -7.17 3.46 -4.74
CA LEU A 102 -5.97 2.66 -4.59
C LEU A 102 -4.90 3.54 -3.95
N THR A 103 -4.22 3.01 -2.93
CA THR A 103 -3.25 3.77 -2.16
C THR A 103 -2.03 2.91 -1.87
N GLU A 104 -0.82 3.48 -2.05
CA GLU A 104 0.40 2.81 -1.59
C GLU A 104 0.62 3.06 -0.11
N TRP A 105 0.88 1.98 0.62
CA TRP A 105 1.09 2.01 2.07
C TRP A 105 2.45 1.45 2.45
N LEU A 106 2.94 1.85 3.61
CA LEU A 106 3.98 1.11 4.30
C LEU A 106 3.42 -0.26 4.67
N VAL A 107 4.21 -1.30 4.45
CA VAL A 107 3.72 -2.68 4.62
C VAL A 107 3.26 -2.94 6.06
N GLU A 108 3.96 -2.40 7.04
CA GLU A 108 3.61 -2.61 8.46
C GLU A 108 2.24 -2.07 8.85
N TRP A 109 1.68 -1.15 8.08
CA TRP A 109 0.33 -0.65 8.35
C TRP A 109 -0.75 -1.72 8.14
N LEU A 110 -0.41 -2.79 7.41
CA LEU A 110 -1.36 -3.89 7.17
C LEU A 110 -1.72 -4.64 8.45
N LEU A 111 -0.85 -4.60 9.47
CA LEU A 111 -1.05 -5.41 10.67
C LEU A 111 -2.29 -5.00 11.46
N ASP A 112 -2.64 -3.72 11.46
CA ASP A 112 -3.78 -3.21 12.22
C ASP A 112 -4.81 -2.49 11.34
N GLY A 113 -4.64 -2.53 10.02
CA GLY A 113 -5.42 -1.69 9.11
C GLY A 113 -6.57 -2.37 8.39
N LYS A 114 -6.78 -3.68 8.57
CA LYS A 114 -7.85 -4.38 7.86
C LYS A 114 -9.21 -3.87 8.31
N ARG A 115 -10.01 -3.36 7.35
CA ARG A 115 -11.35 -2.86 7.67
C ARG A 115 -12.29 -4.02 7.96
N GLU A 116 -12.98 -3.91 9.08
CA GLU A 116 -14.05 -4.81 9.46
C GLU A 116 -15.37 -4.04 9.40
N GLU A 117 -16.49 -4.74 9.58
CA GLU A 117 -17.79 -4.15 9.38
C GLU A 117 -18.03 -2.86 10.16
N GLN A 118 -17.51 -2.77 11.39
CA GLN A 118 -17.74 -1.60 12.25
C GLN A 118 -16.49 -0.78 12.54
N SER A 119 -15.39 -1.05 11.83
CA SER A 119 -14.10 -0.40 12.11
C SER A 119 -14.18 1.12 12.08
N ILE A 120 -14.73 1.67 11.00
CA ILE A 120 -14.79 3.12 10.81
C ILE A 120 -15.79 3.75 11.77
N GLU A 121 -16.94 3.09 11.96
CA GLU A 121 -17.95 3.59 12.88
C GLU A 121 -17.38 3.71 14.29
N LEU A 122 -16.67 2.68 14.76
CA LEU A 122 -16.05 2.70 16.08
C LEU A 122 -14.97 3.76 16.19
N PHE A 123 -14.15 3.92 15.13
CA PHE A 123 -13.12 4.94 15.09
C PHE A 123 -13.73 6.34 15.24
N MET A 124 -14.77 6.62 14.46
CA MET A 124 -15.42 7.94 14.47
C MET A 124 -16.11 8.20 15.80
N ARG A 125 -16.74 7.15 16.39
CA ARG A 125 -17.43 7.27 17.68
C ARG A 125 -16.46 7.58 18.81
N GLN A 126 -15.23 7.08 18.73
CA GLN A 126 -14.19 7.33 19.72
C GLN A 126 -13.45 8.65 19.50
N GLY A 127 -13.97 9.53 18.65
CA GLY A 127 -13.33 10.79 18.36
C GLY A 127 -12.03 10.65 17.58
N GLY A 128 -11.96 9.63 16.73
CA GLY A 128 -10.77 9.39 15.94
C GLY A 128 -9.64 8.77 16.73
N GLY A 129 -9.95 7.99 17.77
CA GLY A 129 -8.93 7.30 18.54
C GLY A 129 -8.48 8.00 19.80
N LEU A 130 -9.24 8.93 20.26
CA LEU A 130 -8.95 9.58 21.55
C LEU A 130 -9.13 8.63 22.72
#